data_49c3b2676dfd7c57d17c9d5f54f25896
#
_entry.id   49c3b2676dfd7c57d17c9d5f54f25896
#
_cell.length_a   1.000
_cell.length_b   1.000
_cell.length_c   1.000
_cell.angle_alpha   90.00
_cell.angle_beta   90.00
_cell.angle_gamma   90.00
#
_symmetry.space_group_name_H-M   'P 1'
#
loop_
_entity.id
_entity.type
_entity.pdbx_description
1 polymer ?
#
loop_
_entity_poly.entity_id
_entity_poly.type
_entity_poly.pdbx_seq_one_letter_code
_entity_poly.pdbx_strand_id
1 'polypeptide(L)'
;YVSSTSIDTPAYEGAYRTAYYQFRIPAEQYSVFLEGAGSAGNLVSKQESTQDVTSAYVDVEARLKSLKLQEERLYAMMEQAGDLETLLAIQNQLTEVQYQIDSYTAQQRTYDDLISYSTVDVTVEEVKQITEKTETFGDRVSDAFRRSWRDFGYGAQDFAVGFVAALPTLLVLAVLAAVAVTAARAAVRLHKKRLAG
;
A
#
# COMPACT_ATOMS: atom_id res chain seq x y z
N TYR A 1 -0.58 1.50 -23.92
CA TYR A 1 -1.08 2.87 -23.70
C TYR A 1 -1.77 2.99 -22.34
N VAL A 2 -1.86 4.22 -21.85
CA VAL A 2 -2.61 4.53 -20.62
C VAL A 2 -4.09 4.62 -20.96
N SER A 3 -4.92 3.82 -20.30
CA SER A 3 -6.37 3.79 -20.53
C SER A 3 -7.08 4.82 -19.66
N SER A 4 -6.66 4.96 -18.42
CA SER A 4 -7.19 5.99 -17.52
C SER A 4 -6.12 6.44 -16.52
N THR A 5 -6.28 7.67 -16.01
CA THR A 5 -5.42 8.24 -14.96
C THR A 5 -6.29 9.08 -14.03
N SER A 6 -6.12 8.88 -12.72
CA SER A 6 -6.71 9.73 -11.69
C SER A 6 -5.64 10.04 -10.65
N ILE A 7 -5.54 11.31 -10.26
CA ILE A 7 -4.61 11.75 -9.22
C ILE A 7 -5.45 12.42 -8.13
N ASP A 8 -5.40 11.84 -6.95
CA ASP A 8 -6.02 12.41 -5.76
C ASP A 8 -4.98 13.22 -4.98
N THR A 9 -5.26 14.52 -4.84
CA THR A 9 -4.41 15.43 -4.07
C THR A 9 -5.20 15.87 -2.84
N PRO A 10 -4.77 15.44 -1.65
CA PRO A 10 -5.50 15.77 -0.43
C PRO A 10 -5.51 17.28 -0.15
N ALA A 11 -6.61 17.74 0.46
CA ALA A 11 -6.88 19.16 0.72
C ALA A 11 -6.15 19.72 1.97
N TYR A 12 -5.41 18.91 2.71
CA TYR A 12 -4.72 19.33 3.92
C TYR A 12 -3.22 19.01 3.90
N GLU A 13 -2.45 19.88 4.56
CA GLU A 13 -1.00 19.82 4.60
C GLU A 13 -0.53 18.58 5.39
N GLY A 14 0.28 17.73 4.78
CA GLY A 14 0.81 16.50 5.39
C GLY A 14 0.11 15.21 4.98
N ALA A 15 -0.94 15.24 4.17
CA ALA A 15 -1.51 14.05 3.59
C ALA A 15 -0.79 13.65 2.28
N TYR A 16 -0.74 12.37 2.01
CA TYR A 16 -0.04 11.78 0.87
C TYR A 16 -0.89 11.79 -0.39
N ARG A 17 -0.25 11.98 -1.53
CA ARG A 17 -0.91 11.88 -2.82
C ARG A 17 -0.99 10.44 -3.24
N THR A 18 -2.13 10.10 -3.86
CA THR A 18 -2.33 8.78 -4.46
C THR A 18 -2.66 8.96 -5.94
N ALA A 19 -1.99 8.23 -6.79
CA ALA A 19 -2.26 8.23 -8.21
C ALA A 19 -2.66 6.82 -8.66
N TYR A 20 -3.71 6.74 -9.46
CA TYR A 20 -4.23 5.51 -10.04
C TYR A 20 -4.01 5.55 -11.54
N TYR A 21 -3.41 4.49 -12.07
CA TYR A 21 -3.16 4.32 -13.48
C TYR A 21 -3.70 2.98 -13.94
N GLN A 22 -4.43 2.98 -15.04
CA GLN A 22 -4.79 1.76 -15.74
C GLN A 22 -4.07 1.72 -17.07
N PHE A 23 -3.29 0.68 -17.27
CA PHE A 23 -2.53 0.45 -18.50
C PHE A 23 -3.12 -0.73 -19.26
N ARG A 24 -3.23 -0.58 -20.58
CA ARG A 24 -3.44 -1.70 -21.48
C ARG A 24 -2.14 -2.00 -22.22
N ILE A 25 -1.60 -3.17 -21.99
CA ILE A 25 -0.26 -3.56 -22.41
C ILE A 25 -0.39 -4.79 -23.29
N PRO A 26 0.24 -4.82 -24.49
CA PRO A 26 0.28 -6.04 -25.29
C PRO A 26 0.79 -7.22 -24.43
N ALA A 27 0.14 -8.37 -24.55
CA ALA A 27 0.45 -9.54 -23.72
C ALA A 27 1.93 -9.93 -23.78
N GLU A 28 2.56 -9.78 -24.96
CA GLU A 28 3.99 -10.07 -25.17
C GLU A 28 4.93 -9.12 -24.39
N GLN A 29 4.47 -7.91 -24.04
CA GLN A 29 5.26 -6.89 -23.33
C GLN A 29 4.96 -6.83 -21.82
N TYR A 30 4.06 -7.66 -21.36
CA TYR A 30 3.61 -7.63 -19.97
C TYR A 30 4.74 -7.83 -18.95
N SER A 31 5.61 -8.82 -19.15
CA SER A 31 6.74 -9.12 -18.27
C SER A 31 7.76 -7.97 -18.22
N VAL A 32 8.09 -7.40 -19.38
CA VAL A 32 9.01 -6.26 -19.48
C VAL A 32 8.47 -5.03 -18.77
N PHE A 33 7.17 -4.78 -18.91
CA PHE A 33 6.52 -3.69 -18.21
C PHE A 33 6.57 -3.86 -16.68
N LEU A 34 6.31 -5.07 -16.19
CA LEU A 34 6.35 -5.36 -14.74
C LEU A 34 7.74 -5.16 -14.14
N GLU A 35 8.79 -5.59 -14.85
CA GLU A 35 10.17 -5.36 -14.41
C GLU A 35 10.49 -3.87 -14.34
N GLY A 36 10.07 -3.10 -15.37
CA GLY A 36 10.23 -1.66 -15.40
C GLY A 36 9.48 -0.95 -14.27
N ALA A 37 8.23 -1.32 -14.05
CA ALA A 37 7.40 -0.75 -12.98
C ALA A 37 7.96 -1.07 -11.59
N GLY A 38 8.47 -2.29 -11.38
CA GLY A 38 9.09 -2.69 -10.12
C GLY A 38 10.39 -1.94 -9.81
N SER A 39 11.08 -1.41 -10.83
CA SER A 39 12.29 -0.60 -10.65
C SER A 39 12.00 0.88 -10.37
N ALA A 40 10.79 1.36 -10.65
CA ALA A 40 10.40 2.76 -10.49
C ALA A 40 10.07 3.15 -9.05
N GLY A 41 9.79 2.16 -8.18
CA GLY A 41 9.42 2.38 -6.79
C GLY A 41 9.55 1.13 -5.93
N ASN A 42 9.13 1.23 -4.66
CA ASN A 42 9.07 0.08 -3.77
C ASN A 42 7.75 -0.68 -3.99
N LEU A 43 7.82 -1.93 -4.43
CA LEU A 43 6.65 -2.77 -4.64
C LEU A 43 6.09 -3.24 -3.29
N VAL A 44 4.92 -2.72 -2.92
CA VAL A 44 4.25 -3.07 -1.67
C VAL A 44 3.40 -4.33 -1.82
N SER A 45 2.67 -4.44 -2.94
CA SER A 45 1.83 -5.61 -3.22
C SER A 45 1.72 -5.86 -4.72
N LYS A 46 1.55 -7.11 -5.10
CA LYS A 46 1.28 -7.54 -6.47
C LYS A 46 0.23 -8.64 -6.42
N GLN A 47 -0.82 -8.48 -7.22
CA GLN A 47 -1.85 -9.49 -7.41
C GLN A 47 -2.01 -9.75 -8.90
N GLU A 48 -1.99 -11.01 -9.30
CA GLU A 48 -2.22 -11.45 -10.67
C GLU A 48 -3.45 -12.36 -10.72
N SER A 49 -4.27 -12.17 -11.76
CA SER A 49 -5.42 -13.04 -12.05
C SER A 49 -5.38 -13.40 -13.53
N THR A 50 -5.59 -14.66 -13.82
CA THR A 50 -5.65 -15.18 -15.19
C THR A 50 -6.98 -15.88 -15.38
N GLN A 51 -7.65 -15.57 -16.48
CA GLN A 51 -8.89 -16.22 -16.89
C GLN A 51 -8.68 -16.97 -18.20
N ASP A 52 -8.95 -18.27 -18.20
CA ASP A 52 -8.96 -19.06 -19.44
C ASP A 52 -10.27 -18.81 -20.19
N VAL A 53 -10.15 -18.24 -21.37
CA VAL A 53 -11.29 -17.92 -22.26
C VAL A 53 -11.33 -18.81 -23.51
N THR A 54 -10.46 -19.82 -23.59
CA THR A 54 -10.28 -20.66 -24.78
C THR A 54 -11.58 -21.35 -25.19
N SER A 55 -12.30 -21.96 -24.28
CA SER A 55 -13.56 -22.64 -24.59
C SER A 55 -14.64 -21.67 -25.05
N ALA A 56 -14.76 -20.52 -24.40
CA ALA A 56 -15.72 -19.48 -24.74
C ALA A 56 -15.43 -18.86 -26.14
N TYR A 57 -14.16 -18.65 -26.46
CA TYR A 57 -13.73 -18.17 -27.76
C TYR A 57 -14.11 -19.17 -28.89
N VAL A 58 -13.80 -20.43 -28.72
CA VAL A 58 -14.13 -21.50 -29.68
C VAL A 58 -15.62 -21.62 -29.88
N ASP A 59 -16.42 -21.52 -28.82
CA ASP A 59 -17.89 -21.56 -28.90
C ASP A 59 -18.45 -20.38 -29.70
N VAL A 60 -17.93 -19.17 -29.48
CA VAL A 60 -18.32 -17.97 -30.24
C VAL A 60 -17.96 -18.13 -31.73
N GLU A 61 -16.75 -18.61 -32.02
CA GLU A 61 -16.32 -18.86 -33.42
C GLU A 61 -17.20 -19.90 -34.13
N ALA A 62 -17.53 -21.00 -33.44
CA ALA A 62 -18.42 -22.02 -34.00
C ALA A 62 -19.81 -21.49 -34.23
N ARG A 63 -20.37 -20.65 -33.33
CA ARG A 63 -21.66 -19.98 -33.51
C ARG A 63 -21.65 -19.05 -34.70
N LEU A 64 -20.63 -18.17 -34.81
CA LEU A 64 -20.49 -17.26 -35.95
C LEU A 64 -20.46 -18.00 -37.28
N LYS A 65 -19.67 -19.09 -37.35
CA LYS A 65 -19.59 -19.92 -38.54
C LYS A 65 -20.97 -20.52 -38.93
N SER A 66 -21.72 -21.03 -37.97
CA SER A 66 -23.05 -21.59 -38.18
C SER A 66 -24.05 -20.53 -38.64
N LEU A 67 -24.03 -19.34 -37.99
CA LEU A 67 -24.94 -18.23 -38.38
C LEU A 67 -24.64 -17.68 -39.78
N LYS A 68 -23.37 -17.52 -40.15
CA LYS A 68 -22.96 -17.10 -41.48
C LYS A 68 -23.44 -18.10 -42.57
N LEU A 69 -23.33 -19.41 -42.27
CA LEU A 69 -23.88 -20.43 -43.19
C LEU A 69 -25.42 -20.36 -43.28
N GLN A 70 -26.10 -20.06 -42.17
CA GLN A 70 -27.56 -19.86 -42.16
C GLN A 70 -27.95 -18.62 -42.95
N GLU A 71 -27.23 -17.53 -42.81
CA GLU A 71 -27.40 -16.29 -43.55
C GLU A 71 -27.30 -16.56 -45.09
N GLU A 72 -26.24 -17.27 -45.51
CA GLU A 72 -26.02 -17.65 -46.90
C GLU A 72 -27.22 -18.46 -47.48
N ARG A 73 -27.72 -19.43 -46.69
CA ARG A 73 -28.89 -20.24 -47.09
C ARG A 73 -30.18 -19.41 -47.20
N LEU A 74 -30.37 -18.46 -46.29
CA LEU A 74 -31.51 -17.55 -46.34
C LEU A 74 -31.46 -16.65 -47.57
N TYR A 75 -30.27 -16.16 -47.95
CA TYR A 75 -30.12 -15.42 -49.21
C TYR A 75 -30.47 -16.31 -50.44
N ALA A 76 -29.99 -17.53 -50.48
CA ALA A 76 -30.31 -18.46 -51.56
C ALA A 76 -31.80 -18.78 -51.61
N MET A 77 -32.49 -18.87 -50.47
CA MET A 77 -33.95 -19.05 -50.41
C MET A 77 -34.68 -17.79 -50.88
N MET A 78 -34.21 -16.60 -50.55
CA MET A 78 -34.80 -15.34 -50.97
C MET A 78 -34.76 -15.17 -52.50
N GLU A 79 -33.69 -15.62 -53.15
CA GLU A 79 -33.58 -15.61 -54.62
C GLU A 79 -34.59 -16.54 -55.32
N GLN A 80 -35.08 -17.58 -54.63
CA GLN A 80 -36.00 -18.57 -55.14
C GLN A 80 -37.46 -18.32 -54.73
N ALA A 81 -37.70 -17.36 -53.87
CA ALA A 81 -39.02 -17.06 -53.36
C ALA A 81 -39.91 -16.46 -54.46
N GLY A 82 -41.10 -17.06 -54.68
CA GLY A 82 -42.03 -16.67 -55.71
C GLY A 82 -43.17 -15.76 -55.26
N ASP A 83 -43.37 -15.57 -53.98
CA ASP A 83 -44.45 -14.75 -53.41
C ASP A 83 -43.94 -13.80 -52.32
N LEU A 84 -44.69 -12.73 -52.06
CA LEU A 84 -44.35 -11.66 -51.16
C LEU A 84 -44.35 -12.11 -49.69
N GLU A 85 -45.25 -13.02 -49.32
CA GLU A 85 -45.37 -13.49 -47.94
C GLU A 85 -44.11 -14.28 -47.53
N THR A 86 -43.67 -15.19 -48.40
CA THR A 86 -42.41 -15.94 -48.24
C THR A 86 -41.19 -15.00 -48.18
N LEU A 87 -41.13 -13.99 -49.05
CA LEU A 87 -40.06 -12.98 -49.05
C LEU A 87 -40.01 -12.22 -47.74
N LEU A 88 -41.12 -11.79 -47.16
CA LEU A 88 -41.18 -11.08 -45.88
C LEU A 88 -40.81 -11.98 -44.74
N ALA A 89 -41.22 -13.28 -44.76
CA ALA A 89 -40.82 -14.24 -43.74
C ALA A 89 -39.29 -14.47 -43.73
N ILE A 90 -38.67 -14.65 -44.91
CA ILE A 90 -37.22 -14.81 -45.06
C ILE A 90 -36.49 -13.53 -44.61
N GLN A 91 -37.01 -12.35 -45.01
CA GLN A 91 -36.42 -11.06 -44.61
C GLN A 91 -36.39 -10.90 -43.06
N ASN A 92 -37.46 -11.24 -42.36
CA ASN A 92 -37.54 -11.20 -40.93
C ASN A 92 -36.49 -12.14 -40.29
N GLN A 93 -36.36 -13.37 -40.82
CA GLN A 93 -35.40 -14.35 -40.37
C GLN A 93 -33.96 -13.89 -40.63
N LEU A 94 -33.72 -13.26 -41.80
CA LEU A 94 -32.41 -12.70 -42.13
C LEU A 94 -32.00 -11.60 -41.13
N THR A 95 -32.93 -10.70 -40.80
CA THR A 95 -32.70 -9.63 -39.85
C THR A 95 -32.29 -10.18 -38.49
N GLU A 96 -32.98 -11.23 -38.01
CA GLU A 96 -32.66 -11.89 -36.74
C GLU A 96 -31.27 -12.54 -36.78
N VAL A 97 -30.93 -13.25 -37.87
CA VAL A 97 -29.61 -13.89 -38.02
C VAL A 97 -28.50 -12.85 -38.07
N GLN A 98 -28.70 -11.73 -38.77
CA GLN A 98 -27.74 -10.63 -38.84
C GLN A 98 -27.51 -10.01 -37.46
N TYR A 99 -28.57 -9.76 -36.69
CA TYR A 99 -28.44 -9.28 -35.32
C TYR A 99 -27.59 -10.22 -34.44
N GLN A 100 -27.79 -11.54 -34.57
CA GLN A 100 -27.02 -12.53 -33.87
C GLN A 100 -25.56 -12.55 -34.34
N ILE A 101 -25.27 -12.44 -35.63
CA ILE A 101 -23.91 -12.32 -36.17
C ILE A 101 -23.21 -11.11 -35.60
N ASP A 102 -23.86 -9.97 -35.54
CA ASP A 102 -23.31 -8.73 -35.00
C ASP A 102 -23.00 -8.87 -33.50
N SER A 103 -23.92 -9.48 -32.76
CA SER A 103 -23.73 -9.75 -31.32
C SER A 103 -22.53 -10.66 -31.03
N TYR A 104 -22.43 -11.79 -31.73
CA TYR A 104 -21.31 -12.72 -31.54
C TYR A 104 -20.01 -12.16 -32.09
N THR A 105 -20.05 -11.32 -33.14
CA THR A 105 -18.86 -10.61 -33.64
C THR A 105 -18.34 -9.62 -32.58
N ALA A 106 -19.21 -8.92 -31.88
CA ALA A 106 -18.83 -8.04 -30.79
C ALA A 106 -18.21 -8.82 -29.61
N GLN A 107 -18.76 -10.00 -29.28
CA GLN A 107 -18.19 -10.89 -28.26
C GLN A 107 -16.81 -11.40 -28.69
N GLN A 108 -16.64 -11.82 -29.93
CA GLN A 108 -15.32 -12.25 -30.44
C GLN A 108 -14.27 -11.16 -30.30
N ARG A 109 -14.61 -9.92 -30.70
CA ARG A 109 -13.69 -8.78 -30.51
C ARG A 109 -13.31 -8.53 -29.05
N THR A 110 -14.25 -8.77 -28.13
CA THR A 110 -13.96 -8.65 -26.69
C THR A 110 -12.93 -9.70 -26.25
N TYR A 111 -13.06 -10.94 -26.72
CA TYR A 111 -12.07 -11.97 -26.43
C TYR A 111 -10.72 -11.71 -27.11
N ASP A 112 -10.72 -11.25 -28.37
CA ASP A 112 -9.50 -10.85 -29.07
C ASP A 112 -8.74 -9.77 -28.28
N ASP A 113 -9.47 -8.82 -27.73
CA ASP A 113 -8.94 -7.77 -26.87
C ASP A 113 -8.36 -8.31 -25.54
N LEU A 114 -9.04 -9.26 -24.90
CA LEU A 114 -8.58 -9.90 -23.66
C LEU A 114 -7.33 -10.77 -23.88
N ILE A 115 -7.22 -11.40 -25.04
CA ILE A 115 -6.07 -12.23 -25.41
C ILE A 115 -4.87 -11.35 -25.80
N SER A 116 -5.12 -10.28 -26.53
CA SER A 116 -4.07 -9.41 -27.07
C SER A 116 -3.48 -8.47 -26.05
N TYR A 117 -4.26 -8.09 -25.02
CA TYR A 117 -3.86 -7.08 -24.03
C TYR A 117 -4.08 -7.54 -22.61
N SER A 118 -3.08 -7.34 -21.79
CA SER A 118 -3.19 -7.41 -20.33
C SER A 118 -3.58 -6.04 -19.77
N THR A 119 -4.50 -6.02 -18.82
CA THR A 119 -4.84 -4.82 -18.06
C THR A 119 -4.02 -4.81 -16.78
N VAL A 120 -3.32 -3.71 -16.52
CA VAL A 120 -2.51 -3.51 -15.31
C VAL A 120 -3.01 -2.26 -14.60
N ASP A 121 -3.53 -2.44 -13.41
CA ASP A 121 -3.90 -1.37 -12.52
C ASP A 121 -2.74 -1.09 -11.56
N VAL A 122 -2.24 0.14 -11.57
CA VAL A 122 -1.10 0.58 -10.76
C VAL A 122 -1.56 1.68 -9.84
N THR A 123 -1.44 1.44 -8.54
CA THR A 123 -1.65 2.45 -7.50
C THR A 123 -0.29 2.93 -7.01
N VAL A 124 -0.03 4.21 -7.14
CA VAL A 124 1.21 4.85 -6.66
C VAL A 124 0.85 5.73 -5.47
N GLU A 125 1.42 5.43 -4.32
CA GLU A 125 1.23 6.19 -3.10
C GLU A 125 2.50 6.96 -2.76
N GLU A 126 2.36 8.26 -2.53
CA GLU A 126 3.46 9.08 -2.02
C GLU A 126 3.73 8.70 -0.56
N VAL A 127 4.95 8.36 -0.24
CA VAL A 127 5.35 8.05 1.13
C VAL A 127 6.43 9.03 1.58
N LYS A 128 6.32 9.53 2.81
CA LYS A 128 7.37 10.34 3.42
C LYS A 128 8.53 9.42 3.76
N GLN A 129 9.48 9.32 2.82
CA GLN A 129 10.77 8.63 2.93
C GLN A 129 10.75 7.42 3.90
N ILE A 130 10.29 6.27 3.42
CA ILE A 130 10.76 5.03 3.99
C ILE A 130 12.18 4.84 3.43
N THR A 131 13.13 5.57 3.98
CA THR A 131 14.50 5.13 3.93
C THR A 131 14.53 3.92 4.87
N GLU A 132 14.30 2.72 4.38
CA GLU A 132 14.97 1.57 4.93
C GLU A 132 16.46 1.80 4.69
N LYS A 133 17.03 2.71 5.51
CA LYS A 133 18.44 2.77 5.72
C LYS A 133 18.75 1.41 6.33
N THR A 134 19.37 0.54 5.56
CA THR A 134 20.00 -0.66 6.11
C THR A 134 20.94 -0.14 7.16
N GLU A 135 20.46 -0.10 8.42
CA GLU A 135 21.22 0.43 9.56
C GLU A 135 22.48 -0.40 9.65
N THR A 136 23.58 0.15 9.19
CA THR A 136 24.88 -0.45 9.35
C THR A 136 25.13 -0.56 10.85
N PHE A 137 25.83 -1.60 11.30
CA PHE A 137 26.19 -1.78 12.71
C PHE A 137 26.73 -0.49 13.33
N GLY A 138 27.52 0.30 12.59
CA GLY A 138 28.01 1.62 12.97
C GLY A 138 26.91 2.65 13.22
N ASP A 139 25.85 2.67 12.40
CA ASP A 139 24.72 3.60 12.58
C ASP A 139 23.95 3.27 13.87
N ARG A 140 23.72 1.97 14.14
CA ARG A 140 23.04 1.51 15.37
C ARG A 140 23.84 1.86 16.63
N VAL A 141 25.17 1.71 16.58
CA VAL A 141 26.06 2.07 17.69
C VAL A 141 26.07 3.60 17.89
N SER A 142 26.15 4.40 16.82
CA SER A 142 26.16 5.86 16.91
C SER A 142 24.83 6.41 17.45
N ASP A 143 23.70 5.83 17.06
CA ASP A 143 22.38 6.24 17.54
C ASP A 143 22.13 5.79 18.98
N ALA A 144 22.60 4.62 19.37
CA ALA A 144 22.59 4.18 20.78
C ALA A 144 23.44 5.10 21.64
N PHE A 145 24.65 5.48 21.19
CA PHE A 145 25.54 6.38 21.90
C PHE A 145 24.91 7.78 22.02
N ARG A 146 24.32 8.34 20.95
CA ARG A 146 23.64 9.64 21.02
C ARG A 146 22.45 9.63 21.96
N ARG A 147 21.67 8.56 22.00
CA ARG A 147 20.57 8.39 22.96
C ARG A 147 21.10 8.34 24.39
N SER A 148 22.08 7.48 24.67
CA SER A 148 22.69 7.38 26.00
C SER A 148 23.31 8.70 26.46
N TRP A 149 23.93 9.47 25.55
CA TRP A 149 24.52 10.76 25.91
C TRP A 149 23.45 11.81 26.22
N ARG A 150 22.32 11.78 25.53
CA ARG A 150 21.17 12.65 25.80
C ARG A 150 20.52 12.32 27.14
N ASP A 151 20.32 11.03 27.39
CA ASP A 151 19.74 10.53 28.66
C ASP A 151 20.62 10.81 29.82
N PHE A 152 21.94 10.71 29.65
CA PHE A 152 22.94 11.14 30.67
C PHE A 152 22.81 12.65 30.96
N GLY A 153 22.63 13.50 29.94
CA GLY A 153 22.43 14.94 30.13
C GLY A 153 21.18 15.25 30.96
N TYR A 154 20.08 14.57 30.71
CA TYR A 154 18.83 14.71 31.48
C TYR A 154 19.04 14.17 32.92
N GLY A 155 19.66 13.01 33.08
CA GLY A 155 19.96 12.45 34.40
C GLY A 155 20.89 13.33 35.24
N ALA A 156 21.87 13.98 34.61
CA ALA A 156 22.75 14.95 35.30
C ALA A 156 22.00 16.21 35.73
N GLN A 157 21.05 16.71 34.91
CA GLN A 157 20.18 17.82 35.31
C GLN A 157 19.27 17.45 36.47
N ASP A 158 18.63 16.28 36.42
CA ASP A 158 17.75 15.81 37.51
C ASP A 158 18.51 15.57 38.77
N PHE A 159 19.73 15.04 38.70
CA PHE A 159 20.63 14.89 39.86
C PHE A 159 21.02 16.25 40.48
N ALA A 160 21.35 17.25 39.63
CA ALA A 160 21.67 18.58 40.10
C ALA A 160 20.48 19.27 40.80
N VAL A 161 19.30 19.15 40.24
CA VAL A 161 18.06 19.67 40.82
C VAL A 161 17.74 18.94 42.12
N GLY A 162 17.82 17.61 42.13
CA GLY A 162 17.59 16.80 43.33
C GLY A 162 18.60 17.11 44.45
N PHE A 163 19.88 17.36 44.11
CA PHE A 163 20.92 17.73 45.05
C PHE A 163 20.63 19.12 45.67
N VAL A 164 20.27 20.10 44.85
CA VAL A 164 19.87 21.44 45.35
C VAL A 164 18.64 21.35 46.23
N ALA A 165 17.65 20.58 45.85
CA ALA A 165 16.43 20.37 46.65
C ALA A 165 16.72 19.66 47.98
N ALA A 166 17.76 18.83 48.08
CA ALA A 166 18.17 18.14 49.31
C ALA A 166 18.99 19.01 50.24
N LEU A 167 19.57 20.15 49.79
CA LEU A 167 20.39 21.04 50.63
C LEU A 167 19.71 21.49 51.93
N PRO A 168 18.44 21.91 51.96
CA PRO A 168 17.75 22.32 53.18
C PRO A 168 17.67 21.18 54.20
N THR A 169 17.39 19.97 53.74
CA THR A 169 17.27 18.79 54.62
C THR A 169 18.63 18.36 55.15
N LEU A 170 19.66 18.42 54.32
CA LEU A 170 21.05 18.13 54.75
C LEU A 170 21.55 19.16 55.79
N LEU A 171 21.19 20.44 55.62
CA LEU A 171 21.50 21.49 56.61
C LEU A 171 20.83 21.20 57.97
N VAL A 172 19.56 20.85 57.96
CA VAL A 172 18.84 20.51 59.20
C VAL A 172 19.48 19.30 59.88
N LEU A 173 19.82 18.25 59.13
CA LEU A 173 20.49 17.07 59.65
C LEU A 173 21.89 17.41 60.26
N ALA A 174 22.64 18.26 59.56
CA ALA A 174 23.94 18.69 60.02
C ALA A 174 23.83 19.48 61.34
N VAL A 175 22.86 20.36 61.50
CA VAL A 175 22.58 21.08 62.71
C VAL A 175 22.17 20.14 63.85
N LEU A 176 21.30 19.19 63.62
CA LEU A 176 20.90 18.18 64.60
C LEU A 176 22.05 17.30 64.99
N ALA A 177 22.89 16.89 64.08
CA ALA A 177 24.13 16.13 64.41
C ALA A 177 25.10 16.94 65.26
N ALA A 178 25.31 18.22 64.96
CA ALA A 178 26.11 19.12 65.69
C ALA A 178 25.60 19.29 67.15
N VAL A 179 24.29 19.47 67.33
CA VAL A 179 23.63 19.56 68.64
C VAL A 179 23.81 18.24 69.42
N ALA A 180 23.56 17.09 68.75
CA ALA A 180 23.79 15.79 69.42
C ALA A 180 25.21 15.56 69.86
N VAL A 181 26.19 15.94 69.02
CA VAL A 181 27.61 15.82 69.37
C VAL A 181 28.00 16.76 70.56
N THR A 182 27.48 18.00 70.57
CA THR A 182 27.75 18.94 71.69
C THR A 182 27.06 18.49 72.94
N ALA A 183 25.84 17.99 72.89
CA ALA A 183 25.16 17.41 74.07
C ALA A 183 25.88 16.17 74.62
N ALA A 184 26.33 15.26 73.75
CA ALA A 184 27.12 14.10 74.17
C ALA A 184 28.45 14.50 74.84
N ARG A 185 29.11 15.49 74.21
CA ARG A 185 30.38 16.03 74.85
C ARG A 185 30.13 16.68 76.19
N ALA A 186 29.03 17.42 76.37
CA ALA A 186 28.64 18.03 77.66
C ALA A 186 28.29 16.95 78.67
N ALA A 187 27.51 15.92 78.30
CA ALA A 187 27.20 14.79 79.20
C ALA A 187 28.46 14.04 79.68
N VAL A 188 29.39 13.78 78.78
CA VAL A 188 30.68 13.15 79.15
C VAL A 188 31.50 14.03 80.11
N ARG A 189 31.50 15.35 79.89
CA ARG A 189 32.18 16.30 80.80
C ARG A 189 31.52 16.34 82.19
N LEU A 190 30.19 16.32 82.23
CA LEU A 190 29.45 16.30 83.52
C LEU A 190 29.67 14.98 84.28
N HIS A 191 29.67 13.85 83.50
CA HIS A 191 29.95 12.53 84.14
C HIS A 191 31.35 12.44 84.66
N LYS A 192 32.34 12.99 83.96
CA LYS A 192 33.73 13.06 84.42
C LYS A 192 33.95 13.93 85.66
N LYS A 193 33.15 15.05 85.78
CA LYS A 193 33.16 15.88 87.01
C LYS A 193 32.53 15.23 88.23
N ARG A 194 31.57 14.31 88.07
CA ARG A 194 30.92 13.55 89.14
C ARG A 194 31.78 12.40 89.67
N LEU A 195 32.75 11.94 88.90
CA LEU A 195 33.71 10.89 89.35
C LEU A 195 35.01 11.42 89.96
N ALA A 196 35.23 12.76 89.97
CA ALA A 196 36.43 13.39 90.49
C ALA A 196 36.19 14.23 91.76
N GLY A 197 35.01 14.17 92.37
CA GLY A 197 34.61 14.74 93.65
C GLY A 197 34.08 13.68 94.57
#